data_9914884e764e02139a98dae0d3a5871c
#
_entry.id   9914884e764e02139a98dae0d3a5871c
#
_cell.length_a   1.000
_cell.length_b   1.000
_cell.length_c   1.000
_cell.angle_alpha   90.00
_cell.angle_beta   90.00
_cell.angle_gamma   90.00
#
_symmetry.space_group_name_H-M   'P 1'
#
loop_
_entity.id
_entity.type
_entity.pdbx_description
1 polymer ?
#
loop_
_entity_poly.entity_id
_entity_poly.type
_entity_poly.pdbx_seq_one_letter_code
_entity_poly.pdbx_strand_id
1 'polypeptide(L)'
;MIGACCLILATGSCDPQRKIAAYNTYKTECLGIEMDGSQTVKAWGTGRNRHDAVEQAKKNAVRDVLFNGITAGKPECQVKPVLPEVNVRERNEEYFNRFFADGGDFKKFISLRDERIGRRFLRERMKGKDRTTRSVIARIDRPGLIEQMREDGILKK
;
A
#
# COMPACT_ATOMS: atom_id res chain seq x y z
N MET A 1 -64.25 11.75 33.33
CA MET A 1 -63.61 10.65 32.61
C MET A 1 -62.45 11.21 31.84
N ILE A 2 -61.20 10.89 32.30
CA ILE A 2 -59.98 11.56 31.91
C ILE A 2 -59.29 10.61 30.89
N GLY A 3 -59.16 11.06 29.62
CA GLY A 3 -58.48 10.35 28.56
C GLY A 3 -56.97 10.66 28.59
N ALA A 4 -56.15 9.69 28.94
CA ALA A 4 -54.69 9.81 28.89
C ALA A 4 -54.18 9.65 27.46
N CYS A 5 -53.60 10.72 26.93
CA CYS A 5 -52.93 10.72 25.65
C CYS A 5 -51.46 10.27 25.83
N CYS A 6 -51.13 9.03 25.40
CA CYS A 6 -49.77 8.53 25.37
C CYS A 6 -49.00 9.14 24.22
N LEU A 7 -48.08 10.07 24.51
CA LEU A 7 -47.07 10.57 23.55
C LEU A 7 -45.96 9.51 23.42
N ILE A 8 -45.90 8.84 22.29
CA ILE A 8 -44.77 7.97 21.92
C ILE A 8 -43.69 8.85 21.30
N LEU A 9 -42.63 9.12 22.04
CA LEU A 9 -41.39 9.74 21.55
C LEU A 9 -40.61 8.70 20.77
N ALA A 10 -40.68 8.78 19.45
CA ALA A 10 -39.79 8.03 18.55
C ALA A 10 -38.41 8.64 18.64
N THR A 11 -37.52 8.03 19.42
CA THR A 11 -36.08 8.35 19.37
C THR A 11 -35.49 7.80 18.09
N GLY A 12 -35.40 8.65 17.08
CA GLY A 12 -34.65 8.37 15.86
C GLY A 12 -33.16 8.18 16.19
N SER A 13 -32.74 6.92 16.20
CA SER A 13 -31.31 6.57 16.30
C SER A 13 -30.63 6.98 15.00
N CYS A 14 -30.02 8.17 14.97
CA CYS A 14 -29.11 8.53 13.91
C CYS A 14 -27.83 7.70 14.09
N ASP A 15 -27.75 6.60 13.36
CA ASP A 15 -26.51 5.84 13.21
C ASP A 15 -25.52 6.74 12.46
N PRO A 16 -24.38 7.14 13.07
CA PRO A 16 -23.41 7.95 12.37
C PRO A 16 -22.83 7.07 11.25
N GLN A 17 -23.23 7.34 10.01
CA GLN A 17 -22.62 6.73 8.84
C GLN A 17 -21.12 6.78 8.99
N ARG A 18 -20.52 5.63 9.28
CA ARG A 18 -19.06 5.47 9.23
C ARG A 18 -18.63 5.91 7.84
N LYS A 19 -18.00 7.07 7.77
CA LYS A 19 -17.31 7.49 6.54
C LYS A 19 -16.29 6.39 6.25
N ILE A 20 -16.62 5.51 5.33
CA ILE A 20 -15.68 4.58 4.73
C ILE A 20 -14.67 5.50 4.07
N ALA A 21 -13.54 5.71 4.73
CA ALA A 21 -12.44 6.49 4.18
C ALA A 21 -12.13 5.86 2.83
N ALA A 22 -12.41 6.62 1.78
CA ALA A 22 -12.44 6.12 0.43
C ALA A 22 -11.17 5.30 0.16
N TYR A 23 -11.36 4.05 -0.24
CA TYR A 23 -10.32 3.12 -0.66
C TYR A 23 -9.36 3.71 -1.70
N ASN A 24 -9.80 4.77 -2.38
CA ASN A 24 -9.06 5.53 -3.39
C ASN A 24 -8.03 6.54 -2.85
N THR A 25 -8.00 6.83 -1.55
CA THR A 25 -7.13 7.88 -0.99
C THR A 25 -5.70 7.40 -0.75
N TYR A 26 -5.44 6.08 -0.85
CA TYR A 26 -4.16 5.48 -0.47
C TYR A 26 -3.48 4.70 -1.58
N LYS A 27 -3.60 5.17 -2.83
CA LYS A 27 -2.88 4.57 -3.95
C LYS A 27 -1.39 4.87 -3.86
N THR A 28 -0.58 3.90 -4.26
CA THR A 28 0.85 4.12 -4.46
C THR A 28 1.05 5.07 -5.63
N GLU A 29 1.86 6.11 -5.40
CA GLU A 29 2.18 7.15 -6.39
C GLU A 29 3.66 7.04 -6.79
N CYS A 30 3.95 7.08 -8.08
CA CYS A 30 5.32 7.14 -8.55
C CYS A 30 5.83 8.58 -8.56
N LEU A 31 6.96 8.81 -7.90
CA LEU A 31 7.62 10.11 -7.80
C LEU A 31 8.73 10.30 -8.82
N GLY A 32 9.23 9.22 -9.42
CA GLY A 32 10.25 9.26 -10.47
C GLY A 32 10.90 7.90 -10.71
N ILE A 33 11.68 7.85 -11.79
CA ILE A 33 12.55 6.74 -12.13
C ILE A 33 13.99 7.22 -12.00
N GLU A 34 14.83 6.41 -11.39
CA GLU A 34 16.26 6.67 -11.27
C GLU A 34 17.00 6.15 -12.49
N MET A 35 18.26 6.57 -12.67
CA MET A 35 19.10 6.17 -13.80
C MET A 35 19.39 4.66 -13.85
N ASP A 36 19.33 3.98 -12.71
CA ASP A 36 19.49 2.53 -12.58
C ASP A 36 18.21 1.75 -12.85
N GLY A 37 17.12 2.42 -13.20
CA GLY A 37 15.80 1.82 -13.43
C GLY A 37 14.99 1.58 -12.17
N SER A 38 15.51 1.94 -10.99
CA SER A 38 14.75 1.92 -9.74
C SER A 38 13.61 2.94 -9.78
N GLN A 39 12.50 2.66 -9.08
CA GLN A 39 11.36 3.56 -8.96
C GLN A 39 11.27 4.14 -7.56
N THR A 40 11.24 5.48 -7.47
CA THR A 40 10.92 6.17 -6.21
C THR A 40 9.41 6.34 -6.13
N VAL A 41 8.82 5.80 -5.07
CA VAL A 41 7.36 5.78 -4.88
C VAL A 41 6.96 6.29 -3.50
N LYS A 42 5.76 6.88 -3.41
CA LYS A 42 5.05 7.16 -2.16
C LYS A 42 3.99 6.08 -1.97
N ALA A 43 4.12 5.30 -0.92
CA ALA A 43 3.18 4.23 -0.61
C ALA A 43 2.60 4.40 0.79
N TRP A 44 1.43 3.79 1.02
CA TRP A 44 0.68 3.89 2.25
C TRP A 44 0.53 2.52 2.91
N GLY A 45 0.54 2.53 4.24
CA GLY A 45 0.27 1.36 5.03
C GLY A 45 -0.48 1.69 6.31
N THR A 46 -1.28 0.76 6.77
CA THR A 46 -2.05 0.87 8.01
C THR A 46 -1.65 -0.25 8.95
N GLY A 47 -1.41 0.09 10.21
CA GLY A 47 -1.02 -0.87 11.24
C GLY A 47 -1.51 -0.44 12.62
N ARG A 48 -1.31 -1.30 13.62
CA ARG A 48 -1.65 -1.00 15.02
C ARG A 48 -0.79 0.13 15.57
N ASN A 49 0.45 0.19 15.14
CA ASN A 49 1.41 1.21 15.54
C ASN A 49 2.14 1.76 14.30
N ARG A 50 3.08 2.71 14.54
CA ARG A 50 3.87 3.33 13.47
C ARG A 50 4.74 2.31 12.72
N HIS A 51 5.35 1.40 13.42
CA HIS A 51 6.25 0.40 12.84
C HIS A 51 5.48 -0.51 11.88
N ASP A 52 4.38 -1.09 12.36
CA ASP A 52 3.51 -1.95 11.55
C ASP A 52 2.99 -1.21 10.29
N ALA A 53 2.59 0.07 10.44
CA ALA A 53 2.13 0.88 9.32
C ALA A 53 3.22 1.11 8.27
N VAL A 54 4.46 1.35 8.70
CA VAL A 54 5.61 1.53 7.79
C VAL A 54 5.96 0.21 7.09
N GLU A 55 6.01 -0.90 7.82
CA GLU A 55 6.28 -2.22 7.21
C GLU A 55 5.18 -2.61 6.21
N GLN A 56 3.92 -2.33 6.54
CA GLN A 56 2.81 -2.56 5.61
C GLN A 56 2.92 -1.66 4.36
N ALA A 57 3.32 -0.40 4.51
CA ALA A 57 3.54 0.50 3.39
C ALA A 57 4.65 -0.01 2.44
N LYS A 58 5.74 -0.54 3.00
CA LYS A 58 6.80 -1.17 2.19
C LYS A 58 6.29 -2.38 1.42
N LYS A 59 5.53 -3.27 2.08
CA LYS A 59 4.92 -4.44 1.42
C LYS A 59 3.98 -4.02 0.30
N ASN A 60 3.16 -3.00 0.52
CA ASN A 60 2.24 -2.48 -0.48
C ASN A 60 2.99 -1.88 -1.68
N ALA A 61 4.06 -1.12 -1.44
CA ALA A 61 4.88 -0.55 -2.50
C ALA A 61 5.46 -1.62 -3.44
N VAL A 62 6.09 -2.67 -2.88
CA VAL A 62 6.65 -3.78 -3.68
C VAL A 62 5.54 -4.58 -4.37
N ARG A 63 4.41 -4.79 -3.69
CA ARG A 63 3.24 -5.50 -4.25
C ARG A 63 2.67 -4.77 -5.47
N ASP A 64 2.57 -3.43 -5.39
CA ASP A 64 2.04 -2.64 -6.50
C ASP A 64 2.97 -2.67 -7.71
N VAL A 65 4.29 -2.61 -7.51
CA VAL A 65 5.26 -2.78 -8.60
C VAL A 65 5.20 -4.19 -9.22
N LEU A 66 5.01 -5.23 -8.39
CA LEU A 66 4.97 -6.61 -8.89
C LEU A 66 3.68 -6.94 -9.63
N PHE A 67 2.51 -6.61 -9.08
CA PHE A 67 1.23 -7.17 -9.54
C PHE A 67 0.26 -6.15 -10.11
N ASN A 68 0.19 -4.94 -9.56
CA ASN A 68 -0.86 -3.97 -9.91
C ASN A 68 -0.41 -2.96 -10.96
N GLY A 69 0.88 -2.67 -11.00
CA GLY A 69 1.40 -1.48 -11.67
C GLY A 69 1.06 -0.20 -10.89
N ILE A 70 1.71 0.90 -11.25
CA ILE A 70 1.51 2.19 -10.59
C ILE A 70 1.00 3.18 -11.63
N THR A 71 -0.28 3.54 -11.54
CA THR A 71 -0.96 4.44 -12.49
C THR A 71 -0.98 5.89 -12.03
N ALA A 72 -0.69 6.14 -10.73
CA ALA A 72 -0.68 7.47 -10.16
C ALA A 72 0.74 8.03 -10.07
N GLY A 73 0.88 9.33 -10.21
CA GLY A 73 2.16 10.04 -10.11
C GLY A 73 2.68 10.52 -11.46
N LYS A 74 4.00 10.54 -11.60
CA LYS A 74 4.66 11.10 -12.79
C LYS A 74 4.50 10.20 -14.02
N PRO A 75 4.28 10.80 -15.21
CA PRO A 75 4.01 10.04 -16.44
C PRO A 75 5.20 9.22 -16.96
N GLU A 76 6.42 9.59 -16.60
CA GLU A 76 7.64 8.84 -16.96
C GLU A 76 7.75 7.50 -16.24
N CYS A 77 6.94 7.26 -15.23
CA CYS A 77 7.02 6.06 -14.43
C CYS A 77 6.48 4.82 -15.17
N GLN A 78 7.08 3.66 -14.87
CA GLN A 78 6.63 2.38 -15.42
C GLN A 78 5.27 1.98 -14.83
N VAL A 79 4.24 2.12 -15.65
CA VAL A 79 2.86 1.83 -15.25
C VAL A 79 2.59 0.33 -15.13
N LYS A 80 3.20 -0.48 -16.03
CA LYS A 80 2.94 -1.93 -16.09
C LYS A 80 3.56 -2.67 -14.91
N PRO A 81 2.87 -3.66 -14.33
CA PRO A 81 3.44 -4.53 -13.31
C PRO A 81 4.61 -5.37 -13.87
N VAL A 82 5.47 -5.86 -12.96
CA VAL A 82 6.54 -6.81 -13.32
C VAL A 82 5.94 -8.15 -13.74
N LEU A 83 4.87 -8.57 -13.07
CA LEU A 83 4.16 -9.82 -13.30
C LEU A 83 2.76 -9.54 -13.86
N PRO A 84 2.62 -9.37 -15.19
CA PRO A 84 1.34 -9.00 -15.80
C PRO A 84 0.37 -10.19 -15.94
N GLU A 85 0.82 -11.41 -15.69
CA GLU A 85 -0.02 -12.60 -15.82
C GLU A 85 -1.13 -12.63 -14.77
N VAL A 86 -2.34 -12.98 -15.22
CA VAL A 86 -3.48 -13.18 -14.32
C VAL A 86 -3.23 -14.36 -13.39
N ASN A 87 -3.59 -14.22 -12.12
CA ASN A 87 -3.49 -15.25 -11.08
C ASN A 87 -2.05 -15.77 -10.83
N VAL A 88 -1.01 -15.01 -11.22
CA VAL A 88 0.38 -15.41 -10.93
C VAL A 88 0.64 -15.53 -9.43
N ARG A 89 0.04 -14.67 -8.64
CA ARG A 89 0.15 -14.67 -7.20
C ARG A 89 -0.49 -15.90 -6.57
N GLU A 90 -1.69 -16.25 -7.00
CA GLU A 90 -2.44 -17.42 -6.52
C GLU A 90 -1.73 -18.73 -6.88
N ARG A 91 -1.21 -18.81 -8.10
CA ARG A 91 -0.44 -19.99 -8.56
C ARG A 91 0.86 -20.19 -7.78
N ASN A 92 1.43 -19.12 -7.21
CA ASN A 92 2.68 -19.13 -6.47
C ASN A 92 2.47 -18.64 -5.02
N GLU A 93 1.31 -18.96 -4.42
CA GLU A 93 0.90 -18.41 -3.14
C GLU A 93 1.92 -18.66 -2.03
N GLU A 94 2.43 -19.91 -1.94
CA GLU A 94 3.41 -20.28 -0.91
C GLU A 94 4.71 -19.47 -1.04
N TYR A 95 5.19 -19.27 -2.28
CA TYR A 95 6.34 -18.41 -2.55
C TYR A 95 6.10 -16.98 -2.09
N PHE A 96 4.99 -16.37 -2.49
CA PHE A 96 4.71 -14.98 -2.14
C PHE A 96 4.39 -14.76 -0.66
N ASN A 97 3.83 -15.76 0.00
CA ASN A 97 3.64 -15.72 1.46
C ASN A 97 4.99 -15.67 2.18
N ARG A 98 5.98 -16.42 1.75
CA ARG A 98 7.36 -16.34 2.28
C ARG A 98 8.05 -15.05 1.88
N PHE A 99 7.94 -14.65 0.61
CA PHE A 99 8.55 -13.43 0.08
C PHE A 99 8.09 -12.18 0.84
N PHE A 100 6.81 -12.07 1.15
CA PHE A 100 6.22 -10.96 1.90
C PHE A 100 6.10 -11.18 3.41
N ALA A 101 6.65 -12.24 3.95
CA ALA A 101 6.67 -12.48 5.39
C ALA A 101 7.40 -11.35 6.15
N ASP A 102 7.22 -11.28 7.46
CA ASP A 102 8.02 -10.36 8.29
C ASP A 102 9.49 -10.79 8.26
N GLY A 103 10.33 -9.93 7.68
CA GLY A 103 11.72 -10.30 7.41
C GLY A 103 11.97 -10.97 6.06
N GLY A 104 10.94 -11.18 5.23
CA GLY A 104 11.04 -11.81 3.92
C GLY A 104 11.86 -11.02 2.89
N ASP A 105 12.11 -11.67 1.76
CA ASP A 105 13.06 -11.19 0.74
C ASP A 105 12.65 -9.89 0.05
N PHE A 106 11.37 -9.49 0.11
CA PHE A 106 10.93 -8.21 -0.43
C PHE A 106 11.74 -7.02 0.10
N LYS A 107 12.33 -7.15 1.30
CA LYS A 107 13.15 -6.10 1.94
C LYS A 107 14.44 -5.82 1.20
N LYS A 108 14.95 -6.75 0.43
CA LYS A 108 16.16 -6.57 -0.38
C LYS A 108 15.95 -5.56 -1.51
N PHE A 109 14.71 -5.44 -1.99
CA PHE A 109 14.32 -4.64 -3.15
C PHE A 109 13.70 -3.28 -2.79
N ILE A 110 13.67 -2.91 -1.50
CA ILE A 110 13.09 -1.65 -1.06
C ILE A 110 13.99 -0.92 -0.07
N SER A 111 14.22 0.37 -0.33
CA SER A 111 15.05 1.24 0.51
C SER A 111 14.29 2.51 0.88
N LEU A 112 14.39 2.92 2.15
CA LEU A 112 13.86 4.20 2.63
C LEU A 112 14.92 5.31 2.67
N ARG A 113 16.06 5.15 1.98
CA ARG A 113 17.17 6.12 2.03
C ARG A 113 16.76 7.51 1.56
N ASP A 114 15.89 7.58 0.57
CA ASP A 114 15.41 8.83 -0.02
C ASP A 114 14.38 9.55 0.87
N GLU A 115 13.81 8.86 1.87
CA GLU A 115 12.93 9.48 2.87
C GLU A 115 13.62 10.62 3.64
N ARG A 116 14.96 10.61 3.71
CA ARG A 116 15.74 11.64 4.43
C ARG A 116 15.69 13.01 3.73
N ILE A 117 15.58 13.05 2.41
CA ILE A 117 15.56 14.28 1.62
C ILE A 117 14.20 14.96 1.69
N GLY A 118 13.11 14.18 1.81
CA GLY A 118 11.72 14.65 1.86
C GLY A 118 11.10 14.78 3.25
N ARG A 119 11.88 14.66 4.32
CA ARG A 119 11.37 14.51 5.71
C ARG A 119 10.35 15.52 6.18
N ARG A 120 10.34 16.74 5.64
CA ARG A 120 9.47 17.83 6.09
C ARG A 120 8.10 17.85 5.40
N PHE A 121 7.98 17.36 4.17
CA PHE A 121 6.82 17.63 3.33
C PHE A 121 5.96 16.41 2.96
N LEU A 122 6.45 15.17 3.15
CA LEU A 122 5.82 13.98 2.58
C LEU A 122 5.41 12.92 3.62
N ARG A 123 5.47 13.23 4.90
CA ARG A 123 4.99 12.37 5.97
C ARG A 123 3.55 12.71 6.34
N GLU A 124 2.63 12.17 5.62
CA GLU A 124 1.23 12.26 6.00
C GLU A 124 0.91 11.21 7.05
N ARG A 125 0.19 11.64 8.08
CA ARG A 125 -0.26 10.80 9.19
C ARG A 125 -1.76 10.96 9.35
N MET A 126 -2.48 9.85 9.31
CA MET A 126 -3.87 9.81 9.70
C MET A 126 -4.03 8.89 10.91
N LYS A 127 -4.62 9.40 11.97
CA LYS A 127 -4.97 8.61 13.15
C LYS A 127 -6.44 8.23 13.06
N GLY A 128 -6.72 6.93 13.00
CA GLY A 128 -8.01 6.36 13.32
C GLY A 128 -8.10 6.00 14.81
N LYS A 129 -9.28 5.61 15.28
CA LYS A 129 -9.53 5.28 16.70
C LYS A 129 -8.62 4.14 17.19
N ASP A 130 -8.34 3.14 16.33
CA ASP A 130 -7.60 1.92 16.67
C ASP A 130 -6.42 1.61 15.74
N ARG A 131 -6.18 2.42 14.70
CA ARG A 131 -5.14 2.17 13.70
C ARG A 131 -4.44 3.46 13.28
N THR A 132 -3.17 3.32 12.93
CA THR A 132 -2.34 4.40 12.40
C THR A 132 -2.07 4.12 10.92
N THR A 133 -2.38 5.10 10.05
CA THR A 133 -1.99 5.06 8.63
C THR A 133 -0.80 5.98 8.41
N ARG A 134 0.18 5.51 7.65
CA ARG A 134 1.42 6.23 7.33
C ARG A 134 1.74 6.11 5.85
N SER A 135 2.25 7.20 5.28
CA SER A 135 2.96 7.14 4.01
C SER A 135 4.46 7.00 4.24
N VAL A 136 5.12 6.36 3.29
CA VAL A 136 6.56 6.29 3.18
C VAL A 136 6.99 6.63 1.76
N ILE A 137 8.16 7.26 1.62
CA ILE A 137 8.85 7.37 0.34
C ILE A 137 9.90 6.28 0.31
N ALA A 138 9.83 5.44 -0.69
CA ALA A 138 10.72 4.31 -0.85
C ALA A 138 11.23 4.24 -2.29
N ARG A 139 12.50 3.84 -2.42
CA ARG A 139 13.08 3.43 -3.69
C ARG A 139 12.92 1.93 -3.83
N ILE A 140 12.36 1.48 -4.96
CA ILE A 140 12.17 0.08 -5.28
C ILE A 140 13.09 -0.29 -6.42
N ASP A 141 13.93 -1.28 -6.19
CA ASP A 141 14.78 -1.90 -7.20
C ASP A 141 13.94 -2.80 -8.12
N ARG A 142 13.33 -2.15 -9.14
CA ARG A 142 12.52 -2.86 -10.13
C ARG A 142 13.34 -3.82 -11.00
N PRO A 143 14.55 -3.45 -11.50
CA PRO A 143 15.40 -4.39 -12.22
C PRO A 143 15.74 -5.64 -11.40
N GLY A 144 16.14 -5.46 -10.15
CA GLY A 144 16.42 -6.59 -9.25
C GLY A 144 15.21 -7.47 -8.99
N LEU A 145 14.00 -6.90 -8.87
CA LEU A 145 12.76 -7.67 -8.77
C LEU A 145 12.51 -8.50 -10.04
N ILE A 146 12.75 -7.96 -11.22
CA ILE A 146 12.59 -8.67 -12.49
C ILE A 146 13.55 -9.85 -12.55
N GLU A 147 14.81 -9.65 -12.19
CA GLU A 147 15.82 -10.70 -12.19
C GLU A 147 15.47 -11.81 -11.19
N GLN A 148 15.14 -11.45 -9.96
CA GLN A 148 14.72 -12.41 -8.94
C GLN A 148 13.52 -13.25 -9.39
N MET A 149 12.49 -12.62 -9.98
CA MET A 149 11.32 -13.35 -10.46
C MET A 149 11.64 -14.30 -11.61
N ARG A 150 12.68 -14.00 -12.41
CA ARG A 150 13.17 -14.91 -13.47
C ARG A 150 13.97 -16.08 -12.90
N GLU A 151 14.88 -15.80 -11.97
CA GLU A 151 15.69 -16.83 -11.30
C GLU A 151 14.81 -17.83 -10.57
N ASP A 152 13.75 -17.36 -9.92
CA ASP A 152 12.79 -18.19 -9.19
C ASP A 152 11.76 -18.88 -10.13
N GLY A 153 11.84 -18.66 -11.45
CA GLY A 153 10.95 -19.27 -12.43
C GLY A 153 9.51 -18.76 -12.41
N ILE A 154 9.26 -17.64 -11.72
CA ILE A 154 7.94 -16.99 -11.63
C ILE A 154 7.64 -16.20 -12.90
N LEU A 155 8.62 -15.42 -13.38
CA LEU A 155 8.52 -14.65 -14.62
C LEU A 155 9.09 -15.48 -15.77
N LYS A 156 8.22 -15.87 -16.71
CA LYS A 156 8.63 -16.55 -17.94
C LYS A 156 9.38 -15.59 -18.87
N LYS A 157 10.33 -16.18 -19.61
CA LYS A 157 11.10 -15.44 -20.62
C LYS A 157 10.22 -14.98 -21.77
#